data_a19558155f3bd188c290b69e563a921f
#
_entry.id   a19558155f3bd188c290b69e563a921f
#
_cell.length_a   1.000
_cell.length_b   1.000
_cell.length_c   1.000
_cell.angle_alpha   90.00
_cell.angle_beta   90.00
_cell.angle_gamma   90.00
#
_symmetry.space_group_name_H-M   'P 1'
#
loop_
_entity.id
_entity.type
_entity.pdbx_description
1 polymer ?
#
loop_
_entity_poly.entity_id
_entity_poly.type
_entity_poly.pdbx_seq_one_letter_code
_entity_poly.pdbx_strand_id
1 'polypeptide(L)'
;FLRHATSKLRDERGLEAIGTMGFRGEALAAISAVSHIELLTREKGAKSGTRVTLDAGDIKDMDDFGCPEGSVMTVRDLFFNTPARLKFLKSDRAEASACIQAAMRCALGRPDVSVRCTRDGKEEFFTPGDGRADSCVYALLGRDTASTLLSCSGENGGVGVSGFVSSPAAGRGNRGQQFFFCNGRFIKSALLQAAVEQAYKNTLLTGRYPACAIYITLGFGSVDVNVHPAKTEVKFSDEKKVFDAVYYAALSALQGERSTAEVKLSPGTAKVAEPKKDFYQSMSAEKFRDNGYKAAPGKPAAPLSGVQTRLPESRPGTIRQPEAAYAVTPRRPVPPPAAPAPRPAGERIIAPAPAPAVPDFRVIGEAL
;
A
#
# COMPACT_ATOMS: atom_id res chain seq x y z
N PHE A 1 -7.09 -26.56 13.46
CA PHE A 1 -7.33 -26.61 12.00
C PHE A 1 -8.77 -26.98 11.61
N LEU A 2 -9.69 -27.05 12.59
CA LEU A 2 -11.12 -27.28 12.30
C LEU A 2 -11.73 -26.05 11.63
N ARG A 3 -12.63 -26.26 10.66
CA ARG A 3 -13.40 -25.18 10.05
C ARG A 3 -14.30 -24.53 11.10
N HIS A 4 -14.43 -23.22 11.01
CA HIS A 4 -15.24 -22.38 11.91
C HIS A 4 -14.75 -22.35 13.37
N ALA A 5 -13.65 -23.01 13.71
CA ALA A 5 -13.04 -22.91 15.02
C ALA A 5 -12.37 -21.54 15.18
N THR A 6 -12.90 -20.71 16.07
CA THR A 6 -12.34 -19.39 16.37
C THR A 6 -12.47 -19.09 17.86
N SER A 7 -11.44 -18.52 18.45
CA SER A 7 -11.45 -17.99 19.82
C SER A 7 -11.90 -16.51 19.88
N LYS A 8 -12.12 -15.88 18.73
CA LYS A 8 -12.24 -14.42 18.62
C LYS A 8 -13.68 -13.92 18.55
N LEU A 9 -14.63 -14.77 18.16
CA LEU A 9 -16.06 -14.48 18.17
C LEU A 9 -16.76 -15.57 18.97
N ARG A 10 -17.46 -15.15 20.03
CA ARG A 10 -18.20 -16.07 20.91
C ARG A 10 -19.73 -15.94 20.74
N ASP A 11 -20.18 -14.82 20.18
CA ASP A 11 -21.61 -14.51 19.99
C ASP A 11 -21.86 -13.74 18.68
N GLU A 12 -23.13 -13.62 18.29
CA GLU A 12 -23.55 -12.90 17.09
C GLU A 12 -23.31 -11.39 17.19
N ARG A 13 -23.34 -10.81 18.40
CA ARG A 13 -23.08 -9.38 18.61
C ARG A 13 -21.65 -8.98 18.28
N GLY A 14 -20.71 -9.92 18.44
CA GLY A 14 -19.32 -9.74 18.02
C GLY A 14 -19.14 -9.52 16.51
N LEU A 15 -20.12 -9.92 15.68
CA LEU A 15 -20.11 -9.69 14.23
C LEU A 15 -20.46 -8.25 13.85
N GLU A 16 -21.23 -7.55 14.68
CA GLU A 16 -21.63 -6.17 14.42
C GLU A 16 -20.49 -5.16 14.71
N ALA A 17 -19.54 -5.55 15.58
CA ALA A 17 -18.44 -4.68 16.00
C ALA A 17 -17.11 -5.45 16.06
N ILE A 18 -16.60 -5.85 14.87
CA ILE A 18 -15.40 -6.69 14.75
C ILE A 18 -14.13 -5.89 15.11
N GLY A 19 -13.61 -6.10 16.34
CA GLY A 19 -12.37 -5.49 16.82
C GLY A 19 -11.10 -6.33 16.57
N THR A 20 -11.23 -7.53 15.99
CA THR A 20 -10.12 -8.46 15.78
C THR A 20 -9.77 -8.60 14.31
N MET A 21 -8.49 -8.90 13.97
CA MET A 21 -8.05 -9.10 12.58
C MET A 21 -8.64 -10.34 11.94
N GLY A 22 -8.72 -11.45 12.67
CA GLY A 22 -9.35 -12.69 12.24
C GLY A 22 -10.62 -12.96 13.04
N PHE A 23 -11.68 -13.54 12.42
CA PHE A 23 -12.91 -13.88 13.10
C PHE A 23 -13.62 -15.13 12.56
N ARG A 24 -13.32 -15.61 11.33
CA ARG A 24 -14.05 -16.71 10.71
C ARG A 24 -13.57 -18.12 11.06
N GLY A 25 -12.33 -18.27 11.56
CA GLY A 25 -11.76 -19.60 11.86
C GLY A 25 -11.58 -20.52 10.64
N GLU A 26 -11.43 -19.97 9.44
CA GLU A 26 -11.36 -20.74 8.19
C GLU A 26 -9.98 -20.74 7.53
N ALA A 27 -9.13 -19.74 7.80
CA ALA A 27 -7.91 -19.51 7.05
C ALA A 27 -6.91 -20.67 7.18
N LEU A 28 -6.65 -21.14 8.41
CA LEU A 28 -5.73 -22.26 8.64
C LEU A 28 -6.27 -23.57 8.09
N ALA A 29 -7.58 -23.82 8.22
CA ALA A 29 -8.23 -24.98 7.63
C ALA A 29 -8.14 -24.97 6.10
N ALA A 30 -8.29 -23.82 5.45
CA ALA A 30 -8.15 -23.68 4.01
C ALA A 30 -6.71 -23.87 3.53
N ILE A 31 -5.72 -23.37 4.28
CA ILE A 31 -4.28 -23.53 3.96
C ILE A 31 -3.90 -25.00 4.13
N SER A 32 -4.27 -25.64 5.25
CA SER A 32 -3.92 -27.03 5.52
C SER A 32 -4.49 -27.99 4.48
N ALA A 33 -5.70 -27.73 3.97
CA ALA A 33 -6.34 -28.58 2.97
C ALA A 33 -5.58 -28.64 1.62
N VAL A 34 -4.65 -27.74 1.36
CA VAL A 34 -3.93 -27.63 0.08
C VAL A 34 -2.40 -27.59 0.23
N SER A 35 -1.88 -28.00 1.38
CA SER A 35 -0.44 -27.95 1.69
C SER A 35 -0.05 -29.04 2.70
N HIS A 36 1.25 -29.22 2.89
CA HIS A 36 1.83 -29.93 4.02
C HIS A 36 2.16 -28.93 5.12
N ILE A 37 1.69 -29.16 6.34
CA ILE A 37 1.94 -28.28 7.48
C ILE A 37 2.66 -29.02 8.58
N GLU A 38 3.66 -28.35 9.15
CA GLU A 38 4.28 -28.70 10.43
C GLU A 38 4.10 -27.53 11.39
N LEU A 39 3.47 -27.77 12.52
CA LEU A 39 3.28 -26.83 13.61
C LEU A 39 4.07 -27.31 14.82
N LEU A 40 5.01 -26.49 15.29
CA LEU A 40 5.68 -26.64 16.58
C LEU A 40 5.17 -25.54 17.49
N THR A 41 4.66 -25.92 18.66
CA THR A 41 4.13 -24.90 19.58
C THR A 41 4.40 -25.29 21.01
N ARG A 42 4.79 -24.29 21.83
CA ARG A 42 4.98 -24.46 23.27
C ARG A 42 4.40 -23.26 24.02
N GLU A 43 3.58 -23.52 24.98
CA GLU A 43 3.05 -22.49 25.86
C GLU A 43 4.15 -21.94 26.77
N LYS A 44 4.04 -20.68 27.16
CA LYS A 44 4.99 -20.01 28.04
C LYS A 44 5.05 -20.73 29.39
N GLY A 45 6.25 -21.15 29.79
CA GLY A 45 6.46 -21.89 31.03
C GLY A 45 6.16 -23.40 30.99
N ALA A 46 5.65 -23.94 29.88
CA ALA A 46 5.46 -25.38 29.73
C ALA A 46 6.80 -26.12 29.59
N LYS A 47 6.89 -27.35 30.12
CA LYS A 47 8.10 -28.20 30.08
C LYS A 47 8.38 -28.77 28.71
N SER A 48 7.32 -29.14 27.96
CA SER A 48 7.38 -29.66 26.58
C SER A 48 6.46 -28.84 25.70
N GLY A 49 6.75 -28.85 24.41
CA GLY A 49 5.85 -28.36 23.37
C GLY A 49 5.19 -29.52 22.64
N THR A 50 4.42 -29.22 21.63
CA THR A 50 3.73 -30.18 20.76
C THR A 50 4.13 -29.96 19.30
N ARG A 51 4.42 -31.03 18.59
CA ARG A 51 4.57 -31.06 17.14
C ARG A 51 3.29 -31.65 16.54
N VAL A 52 2.73 -30.99 15.54
CA VAL A 52 1.59 -31.47 14.78
C VAL A 52 1.95 -31.43 13.30
N THR A 53 1.80 -32.56 12.60
CA THR A 53 1.99 -32.63 11.15
C THR A 53 0.65 -32.90 10.46
N LEU A 54 0.36 -32.11 9.41
CA LEU A 54 -0.84 -32.25 8.61
C LEU A 54 -0.49 -32.44 7.13
N ASP A 55 -1.26 -33.28 6.47
CA ASP A 55 -1.21 -33.51 5.03
C ASP A 55 -2.60 -33.35 4.44
N ALA A 56 -2.78 -32.40 3.52
CA ALA A 56 -4.05 -32.09 2.90
C ALA A 56 -5.22 -31.86 3.89
N GLY A 57 -4.92 -31.33 5.09
CA GLY A 57 -5.89 -31.06 6.15
C GLY A 57 -6.06 -32.18 7.18
N ASP A 58 -5.54 -33.37 6.91
CA ASP A 58 -5.59 -34.51 7.83
C ASP A 58 -4.40 -34.49 8.79
N ILE A 59 -4.63 -34.60 10.08
CA ILE A 59 -3.57 -34.75 11.08
C ILE A 59 -2.94 -36.13 10.90
N LYS A 60 -1.65 -36.20 10.59
CA LYS A 60 -0.89 -37.44 10.42
C LYS A 60 -0.22 -37.86 11.71
N ASP A 61 0.28 -36.86 12.45
CA ASP A 61 1.04 -37.12 13.66
C ASP A 61 0.91 -35.98 14.67
N MET A 62 0.94 -36.31 15.96
CA MET A 62 0.87 -35.35 17.05
C MET A 62 1.63 -35.87 18.26
N ASP A 63 2.82 -35.31 18.51
CA ASP A 63 3.76 -35.76 19.53
C ASP A 63 4.20 -34.65 20.46
N ASP A 64 4.68 -35.03 21.61
CA ASP A 64 5.47 -34.13 22.47
C ASP A 64 6.82 -33.82 21.82
N PHE A 65 7.19 -32.56 21.76
CA PHE A 65 8.39 -32.11 21.08
C PHE A 65 9.10 -30.98 21.84
N GLY A 66 10.42 -31.06 21.90
CA GLY A 66 11.25 -29.99 22.46
C GLY A 66 11.37 -28.81 21.47
N CYS A 67 10.69 -27.70 21.75
CA CYS A 67 10.77 -26.49 20.93
C CYS A 67 10.83 -25.23 21.81
N PRO A 68 11.27 -24.08 21.27
CA PRO A 68 11.20 -22.80 21.95
C PRO A 68 9.76 -22.40 22.29
N GLU A 69 9.58 -21.52 23.28
CA GLU A 69 8.27 -20.91 23.57
C GLU A 69 7.74 -20.16 22.36
N GLY A 70 6.41 -20.21 22.15
CA GLY A 70 5.75 -19.64 20.99
C GLY A 70 5.38 -20.70 19.96
N SER A 71 5.15 -20.29 18.73
CA SER A 71 4.71 -21.17 17.65
C SER A 71 5.53 -20.98 16.38
N VAL A 72 5.92 -22.09 15.76
CA VAL A 72 6.56 -22.13 14.44
C VAL A 72 5.64 -22.91 13.53
N MET A 73 5.19 -22.27 12.46
CA MET A 73 4.37 -22.92 11.44
C MET A 73 5.12 -22.96 10.12
N THR A 74 5.32 -24.17 9.61
CA THR A 74 5.94 -24.41 8.31
C THR A 74 4.87 -24.88 7.34
N VAL A 75 4.73 -24.20 6.21
CA VAL A 75 3.82 -24.56 5.12
C VAL A 75 4.65 -24.91 3.91
N ARG A 76 4.47 -26.11 3.36
CA ARG A 76 5.22 -26.62 2.20
C ARG A 76 4.28 -27.06 1.09
N ASP A 77 4.79 -27.04 -0.14
CA ASP A 77 4.14 -27.60 -1.32
C ASP A 77 2.71 -27.10 -1.52
N LEU A 78 2.53 -25.77 -1.38
CA LEU A 78 1.24 -25.12 -1.55
C LEU A 78 0.60 -25.49 -2.89
N PHE A 79 -0.66 -25.98 -2.85
CA PHE A 79 -1.44 -26.46 -3.99
C PHE A 79 -0.96 -27.78 -4.62
N PHE A 80 -0.15 -28.61 -3.91
CA PHE A 80 0.34 -29.90 -4.41
C PHE A 80 -0.81 -30.82 -4.88
N ASN A 81 -1.94 -30.81 -4.19
CA ASN A 81 -3.14 -31.61 -4.49
C ASN A 81 -4.19 -30.87 -5.35
N THR A 82 -3.90 -29.66 -5.78
CA THR A 82 -4.80 -28.83 -6.61
C THR A 82 -4.09 -28.26 -7.83
N PRO A 83 -3.76 -29.10 -8.85
CA PRO A 83 -2.92 -28.69 -9.99
C PRO A 83 -3.45 -27.49 -10.77
N ALA A 84 -4.78 -27.33 -10.84
CA ALA A 84 -5.40 -26.17 -11.48
C ALA A 84 -5.02 -24.86 -10.77
N ARG A 85 -5.00 -24.83 -9.43
CA ARG A 85 -4.57 -23.66 -8.67
C ARG A 85 -3.08 -23.42 -8.77
N LEU A 86 -2.28 -24.49 -8.75
CA LEU A 86 -0.81 -24.39 -8.91
C LEU A 86 -0.44 -23.70 -10.22
N LYS A 87 -1.16 -23.98 -11.32
CA LYS A 87 -0.96 -23.33 -12.64
C LYS A 87 -1.28 -21.83 -12.65
N PHE A 88 -2.08 -21.34 -11.73
CA PHE A 88 -2.40 -19.91 -11.61
C PHE A 88 -1.39 -19.10 -10.80
N LEU A 89 -0.45 -19.75 -10.12
CA LEU A 89 0.66 -19.07 -9.48
C LEU A 89 1.50 -18.35 -10.53
N LYS A 90 1.91 -17.15 -10.19
CA LYS A 90 2.84 -16.36 -10.99
C LYS A 90 4.27 -16.90 -10.82
N SER A 91 5.25 -16.19 -11.39
CA SER A 91 6.65 -16.54 -11.14
C SER A 91 6.99 -16.41 -9.64
N ASP A 92 7.93 -17.21 -9.15
CA ASP A 92 8.40 -17.20 -7.75
C ASP A 92 8.76 -15.80 -7.27
N ARG A 93 9.40 -15.01 -8.13
CA ARG A 93 9.73 -13.62 -7.84
C ARG A 93 8.50 -12.75 -7.62
N ALA A 94 7.45 -12.95 -8.41
CA ALA A 94 6.21 -12.17 -8.29
C ALA A 94 5.42 -12.56 -7.05
N GLU A 95 5.34 -13.86 -6.74
CA GLU A 95 4.68 -14.38 -5.54
C GLU A 95 5.45 -13.96 -4.27
N ALA A 96 6.78 -14.08 -4.27
CA ALA A 96 7.62 -13.61 -3.17
C ALA A 96 7.42 -12.09 -2.92
N SER A 97 7.37 -11.29 -3.98
CA SER A 97 7.11 -9.85 -3.85
C SER A 97 5.72 -9.57 -3.24
N ALA A 98 4.71 -10.37 -3.60
CA ALA A 98 3.36 -10.25 -3.03
C ALA A 98 3.34 -10.63 -1.55
N CYS A 99 4.08 -11.67 -1.15
CA CYS A 99 4.24 -12.08 0.25
C CYS A 99 4.94 -10.99 1.08
N ILE A 100 6.06 -10.43 0.57
CA ILE A 100 6.76 -9.33 1.23
C ILE A 100 5.84 -8.12 1.41
N GLN A 101 5.08 -7.74 0.39
CA GLN A 101 4.10 -6.66 0.49
C GLN A 101 3.00 -6.94 1.50
N ALA A 102 2.55 -8.19 1.63
CA ALA A 102 1.58 -8.58 2.66
C ALA A 102 2.18 -8.46 4.06
N ALA A 103 3.42 -8.95 4.26
CA ALA A 103 4.15 -8.83 5.52
C ALA A 103 4.41 -7.36 5.92
N MET A 104 4.78 -6.50 4.95
CA MET A 104 4.93 -5.05 5.18
C MET A 104 3.64 -4.41 5.67
N ARG A 105 2.49 -4.75 5.09
CA ARG A 105 1.19 -4.23 5.52
C ARG A 105 0.84 -4.69 6.93
N CYS A 106 1.15 -5.92 7.28
CA CYS A 106 0.95 -6.41 8.65
C CYS A 106 1.84 -5.64 9.65
N ALA A 107 3.12 -5.45 9.33
CA ALA A 107 4.06 -4.71 10.16
C ALA A 107 3.66 -3.24 10.33
N LEU A 108 3.27 -2.54 9.24
CA LEU A 108 2.77 -1.16 9.32
C LEU A 108 1.49 -1.04 10.14
N GLY A 109 0.61 -2.06 10.09
CA GLY A 109 -0.64 -2.08 10.86
C GLY A 109 -0.45 -2.35 12.35
N ARG A 110 0.72 -2.86 12.75
CA ARG A 110 1.07 -3.22 14.14
C ARG A 110 2.50 -2.80 14.47
N PRO A 111 2.75 -1.50 14.61
CA PRO A 111 4.08 -0.98 14.96
C PRO A 111 4.60 -1.49 16.33
N ASP A 112 3.69 -1.96 17.17
CA ASP A 112 3.95 -2.57 18.49
C ASP A 112 4.49 -4.01 18.41
N VAL A 113 4.52 -4.60 17.21
CA VAL A 113 5.03 -5.96 16.97
C VAL A 113 6.31 -5.90 16.16
N SER A 114 7.37 -6.55 16.65
CA SER A 114 8.59 -6.74 15.89
C SER A 114 8.36 -7.79 14.79
N VAL A 115 8.64 -7.41 13.54
CA VAL A 115 8.47 -8.29 12.37
C VAL A 115 9.77 -8.37 11.59
N ARG A 116 10.27 -9.61 11.41
CA ARG A 116 11.39 -9.89 10.51
C ARG A 116 10.89 -10.68 9.31
N CYS A 117 11.16 -10.20 8.12
CA CYS A 117 10.84 -10.88 6.87
C CYS A 117 12.12 -11.28 6.15
N THR A 118 12.24 -12.56 5.81
CA THR A 118 13.38 -13.09 5.05
C THR A 118 12.90 -13.79 3.79
N ARG A 119 13.69 -13.71 2.72
CA ARG A 119 13.47 -14.43 1.47
C ARG A 119 14.77 -15.08 1.05
N ASP A 120 14.76 -16.37 0.78
CA ASP A 120 15.94 -17.14 0.35
C ASP A 120 17.16 -16.91 1.27
N GLY A 121 16.92 -16.86 2.59
CA GLY A 121 17.94 -16.62 3.60
C GLY A 121 18.40 -15.16 3.74
N LYS A 122 17.94 -14.25 2.87
CA LYS A 122 18.26 -12.82 2.94
C LYS A 122 17.14 -12.05 3.64
N GLU A 123 17.53 -11.18 4.59
CA GLU A 123 16.59 -10.26 5.23
C GLU A 123 16.09 -9.21 4.24
N GLU A 124 14.77 -9.11 4.07
CA GLU A 124 14.10 -8.11 3.26
C GLU A 124 13.76 -6.86 4.09
N PHE A 125 13.31 -7.05 5.33
CA PHE A 125 13.11 -5.99 6.29
C PHE A 125 13.02 -6.52 7.73
N PHE A 126 13.24 -5.61 8.68
CA PHE A 126 13.05 -5.82 10.10
C PHE A 126 12.44 -4.57 10.75
N THR A 127 11.35 -4.74 11.52
CA THR A 127 10.73 -3.67 12.30
C THR A 127 10.97 -3.89 13.78
N PRO A 128 11.25 -2.81 14.57
CA PRO A 128 11.67 -2.97 15.97
C PRO A 128 10.56 -3.41 16.92
N GLY A 129 9.29 -3.11 16.62
CA GLY A 129 8.16 -3.40 17.52
C GLY A 129 8.10 -2.46 18.74
N ASP A 130 8.57 -1.24 18.59
CA ASP A 130 8.66 -0.23 19.65
C ASP A 130 7.35 0.57 19.85
N GLY A 131 6.30 0.22 19.12
CA GLY A 131 5.02 0.92 19.14
C GLY A 131 5.01 2.23 18.34
N ARG A 132 6.12 2.61 17.73
CA ARG A 132 6.25 3.86 16.99
C ARG A 132 6.05 3.64 15.49
N ALA A 133 5.06 4.32 14.94
CA ALA A 133 4.76 4.22 13.52
C ALA A 133 5.89 4.81 12.63
N ASP A 134 6.58 5.85 13.10
CA ASP A 134 7.72 6.46 12.39
C ASP A 134 8.91 5.50 12.25
N SER A 135 9.27 4.78 13.34
CA SER A 135 10.32 3.75 13.31
C SER A 135 9.98 2.63 12.33
N CYS A 136 8.72 2.18 12.34
CA CYS A 136 8.22 1.16 11.44
C CYS A 136 8.25 1.62 9.98
N VAL A 137 7.78 2.82 9.69
CA VAL A 137 7.79 3.42 8.35
C VAL A 137 9.22 3.58 7.83
N TYR A 138 10.14 4.04 8.69
CA TYR A 138 11.56 4.15 8.34
C TYR A 138 12.17 2.79 7.96
N ALA A 139 11.91 1.77 8.76
CA ALA A 139 12.41 0.41 8.51
C ALA A 139 11.89 -0.20 7.20
N LEU A 140 10.63 0.09 6.83
CA LEU A 140 9.95 -0.53 5.70
C LEU A 140 10.08 0.25 4.39
N LEU A 141 10.02 1.58 4.43
CA LEU A 141 10.09 2.42 3.23
C LEU A 141 11.50 2.94 2.93
N GLY A 142 12.44 2.73 3.86
CA GLY A 142 13.83 3.16 3.75
C GLY A 142 14.02 4.64 4.04
N ARG A 143 15.28 5.00 4.30
CA ARG A 143 15.69 6.36 4.69
C ARG A 143 15.22 7.43 3.71
N ASP A 144 15.43 7.22 2.41
CA ASP A 144 15.15 8.21 1.38
C ASP A 144 13.66 8.57 1.30
N THR A 145 12.79 7.58 1.45
CA THR A 145 11.34 7.81 1.49
C THR A 145 10.94 8.44 2.82
N ALA A 146 11.40 7.87 3.93
CA ALA A 146 11.03 8.29 5.27
C ALA A 146 11.42 9.76 5.55
N SER A 147 12.58 10.22 5.05
CA SER A 147 13.04 11.61 5.20
C SER A 147 12.16 12.63 4.47
N THR A 148 11.33 12.20 3.53
CA THR A 148 10.40 13.06 2.80
C THR A 148 8.99 13.04 3.37
N LEU A 149 8.75 12.28 4.42
CA LEU A 149 7.42 12.14 5.02
C LEU A 149 7.16 13.22 6.06
N LEU A 150 5.99 13.82 5.97
CA LEU A 150 5.45 14.80 6.90
C LEU A 150 4.46 14.09 7.80
N SER A 151 4.54 14.34 9.09
CA SER A 151 3.54 13.85 10.04
C SER A 151 2.20 14.55 9.81
N CYS A 152 1.13 13.80 9.73
CA CYS A 152 -0.23 14.32 9.63
C CYS A 152 -1.09 13.80 10.79
N SER A 153 -1.93 14.67 11.32
CA SER A 153 -2.90 14.32 12.34
C SER A 153 -4.13 15.21 12.25
N GLY A 154 -5.27 14.70 12.66
CA GLY A 154 -6.52 15.45 12.69
C GLY A 154 -7.65 14.61 13.26
N GLU A 155 -8.73 15.28 13.63
CA GLU A 155 -9.97 14.65 14.08
C GLU A 155 -11.16 15.40 13.48
N ASN A 156 -12.15 14.66 13.00
CA ASN A 156 -13.39 15.24 12.47
C ASN A 156 -14.56 14.33 12.78
N GLY A 157 -15.50 14.82 13.61
CA GLY A 157 -16.77 14.13 13.87
C GLY A 157 -16.61 12.70 14.45
N GLY A 158 -15.59 12.47 15.30
CA GLY A 158 -15.29 11.16 15.89
C GLY A 158 -14.44 10.24 14.99
N VAL A 159 -13.91 10.76 13.88
CA VAL A 159 -12.93 10.09 13.02
C VAL A 159 -11.55 10.68 13.33
N GLY A 160 -10.72 9.92 14.04
CA GLY A 160 -9.32 10.27 14.28
C GLY A 160 -8.45 9.84 13.11
N VAL A 161 -7.54 10.70 12.66
CA VAL A 161 -6.56 10.44 11.60
C VAL A 161 -5.17 10.76 12.11
N SER A 162 -4.25 9.85 11.89
CA SER A 162 -2.82 10.05 12.18
C SER A 162 -1.98 9.37 11.10
N GLY A 163 -0.72 9.74 10.99
CA GLY A 163 0.19 9.08 10.07
C GLY A 163 1.15 10.00 9.36
N PHE A 164 1.48 9.63 8.12
CA PHE A 164 2.51 10.28 7.34
C PHE A 164 2.08 10.44 5.89
N VAL A 165 2.42 11.57 5.30
CA VAL A 165 2.24 11.88 3.88
C VAL A 165 3.55 12.42 3.30
N SER A 166 3.87 12.09 2.05
CA SER A 166 5.13 12.56 1.46
C SER A 166 5.08 14.06 1.12
N SER A 167 6.23 14.73 1.15
CA SER A 167 6.32 16.08 0.59
C SER A 167 5.98 16.07 -0.91
N PRO A 168 5.48 17.16 -1.49
CA PRO A 168 5.13 17.24 -2.91
C PRO A 168 6.29 16.89 -3.86
N ALA A 169 7.53 17.19 -3.46
CA ALA A 169 8.72 16.89 -4.25
C ALA A 169 8.98 15.37 -4.39
N ALA A 170 8.47 14.56 -3.46
CA ALA A 170 8.70 13.12 -3.40
C ALA A 170 7.60 12.26 -4.06
N GLY A 171 6.84 12.84 -5.00
CA GLY A 171 5.77 12.13 -5.71
C GLY A 171 6.24 10.86 -6.41
N ARG A 172 5.43 9.78 -6.37
CA ARG A 172 5.70 8.46 -6.93
C ARG A 172 4.98 8.25 -8.27
N GLY A 173 5.50 7.36 -9.12
CA GLY A 173 4.88 7.04 -10.41
C GLY A 173 3.62 6.15 -10.31
N ASN A 174 3.34 5.58 -9.14
CA ASN A 174 2.16 4.74 -8.90
C ASN A 174 1.69 4.84 -7.43
N ARG A 175 0.53 4.24 -7.15
CA ARG A 175 -0.09 4.22 -5.81
C ARG A 175 0.43 3.10 -4.89
N GLY A 176 1.50 2.40 -5.25
CA GLY A 176 2.02 1.25 -4.50
C GLY A 176 2.50 1.57 -3.09
N GLN A 177 2.78 2.84 -2.80
CA GLN A 177 3.18 3.32 -1.47
C GLN A 177 2.08 4.12 -0.75
N GLN A 178 0.83 3.89 -1.07
CA GLN A 178 -0.32 4.41 -0.33
C GLN A 178 -0.86 3.31 0.58
N PHE A 179 -0.65 3.46 1.88
CA PHE A 179 -1.10 2.52 2.90
C PHE A 179 -2.15 3.18 3.78
N PHE A 180 -3.31 2.54 3.87
CA PHE A 180 -4.40 3.00 4.72
C PHE A 180 -4.76 1.92 5.72
N PHE A 181 -4.95 2.33 6.97
CA PHE A 181 -5.31 1.45 8.06
C PHE A 181 -6.56 1.98 8.74
N CYS A 182 -7.54 1.13 8.97
CA CYS A 182 -8.74 1.43 9.73
C CYS A 182 -8.77 0.54 10.96
N ASN A 183 -8.71 1.13 12.16
CA ASN A 183 -8.62 0.40 13.43
C ASN A 183 -7.53 -0.69 13.41
N GLY A 184 -6.33 -0.36 12.90
CA GLY A 184 -5.20 -1.25 12.75
C GLY A 184 -5.25 -2.23 11.56
N ARG A 185 -6.37 -2.29 10.82
CA ARG A 185 -6.54 -3.16 9.65
C ARG A 185 -6.15 -2.44 8.37
N PHE A 186 -5.27 -3.04 7.56
CA PHE A 186 -4.98 -2.55 6.22
C PHE A 186 -6.22 -2.61 5.33
N ILE A 187 -6.52 -1.50 4.66
CA ILE A 187 -7.64 -1.39 3.74
C ILE A 187 -7.22 -0.77 2.40
N LYS A 188 -7.93 -1.15 1.35
CA LYS A 188 -7.87 -0.51 0.03
C LYS A 188 -9.16 0.28 -0.14
N SER A 189 -9.05 1.58 -0.30
CA SER A 189 -10.22 2.46 -0.46
C SER A 189 -9.94 3.53 -1.48
N ALA A 190 -10.74 3.55 -2.55
CA ALA A 190 -10.68 4.60 -3.56
C ALA A 190 -11.04 5.96 -2.96
N LEU A 191 -11.93 5.98 -1.97
CA LEU A 191 -12.32 7.18 -1.22
C LEU A 191 -11.11 7.83 -0.54
N LEU A 192 -10.32 7.03 0.19
CA LEU A 192 -9.14 7.52 0.91
C LEU A 192 -8.02 7.94 -0.02
N GLN A 193 -7.83 7.20 -1.13
CA GLN A 193 -6.90 7.61 -2.19
C GLN A 193 -7.29 8.98 -2.76
N ALA A 194 -8.57 9.17 -3.09
CA ALA A 194 -9.07 10.43 -3.59
C ALA A 194 -8.93 11.56 -2.57
N ALA A 195 -9.18 11.32 -1.29
CA ALA A 195 -9.03 12.32 -0.23
C ALA A 195 -7.58 12.82 -0.12
N VAL A 196 -6.61 11.91 -0.09
CA VAL A 196 -5.19 12.27 -0.07
C VAL A 196 -4.80 12.98 -1.35
N GLU A 197 -5.12 12.43 -2.53
CA GLU A 197 -4.76 13.02 -3.82
C GLU A 197 -5.37 14.41 -4.01
N GLN A 198 -6.58 14.64 -3.50
CA GLN A 198 -7.22 15.95 -3.50
C GLN A 198 -6.47 16.98 -2.66
N ALA A 199 -5.89 16.58 -1.52
CA ALA A 199 -5.06 17.48 -0.71
C ALA A 199 -3.79 17.93 -1.46
N TYR A 200 -3.30 17.10 -2.38
CA TYR A 200 -2.15 17.42 -3.23
C TYR A 200 -2.50 18.13 -4.53
N LYS A 201 -3.77 18.45 -4.77
CA LYS A 201 -4.18 19.16 -5.98
C LYS A 201 -3.36 20.44 -6.17
N ASN A 202 -2.81 20.63 -7.35
CA ASN A 202 -1.93 21.74 -7.72
C ASN A 202 -0.55 21.77 -7.03
N THR A 203 -0.14 20.72 -6.32
CA THR A 203 1.19 20.65 -5.68
C THR A 203 2.04 19.52 -6.25
N LEU A 204 1.42 18.44 -6.72
CA LEU A 204 2.09 17.34 -7.42
C LEU A 204 2.06 17.53 -8.94
N LEU A 205 3.10 17.07 -9.60
CA LEU A 205 3.13 16.98 -11.06
C LEU A 205 2.09 15.96 -11.55
N THR A 206 1.54 16.20 -12.73
CA THR A 206 0.58 15.30 -13.37
C THR A 206 1.15 13.89 -13.50
N GLY A 207 0.36 12.87 -13.12
CA GLY A 207 0.78 11.46 -13.15
C GLY A 207 1.67 11.05 -11.98
N ARG A 208 1.85 11.90 -10.97
CA ARG A 208 2.50 11.55 -9.72
C ARG A 208 1.50 11.37 -8.59
N TYR A 209 1.83 10.47 -7.67
CA TYR A 209 1.00 10.11 -6.52
C TYR A 209 1.78 10.30 -5.23
N PRO A 210 1.14 10.80 -4.16
CA PRO A 210 1.81 10.88 -2.86
C PRO A 210 2.03 9.49 -2.27
N ALA A 211 3.16 9.29 -1.60
CA ALA A 211 3.32 8.16 -0.68
C ALA A 211 2.68 8.54 0.65
N CYS A 212 2.02 7.59 1.30
CA CYS A 212 1.42 7.81 2.61
C CYS A 212 1.27 6.52 3.42
N ALA A 213 1.27 6.67 4.74
CA ALA A 213 0.83 5.66 5.69
C ALA A 213 -0.14 6.34 6.66
N ILE A 214 -1.44 6.13 6.48
CA ILE A 214 -2.51 6.82 7.21
C ILE A 214 -3.27 5.81 8.06
N TYR A 215 -3.41 6.14 9.34
CA TYR A 215 -4.12 5.38 10.35
C TYR A 215 -5.40 6.12 10.72
N ILE A 216 -6.53 5.46 10.54
CA ILE A 216 -7.86 5.98 10.82
C ILE A 216 -8.42 5.22 12.01
N THR A 217 -8.86 5.95 13.03
CA THR A 217 -9.53 5.41 14.19
C THR A 217 -10.96 5.93 14.25
N LEU A 218 -11.91 5.01 14.30
CA LEU A 218 -13.33 5.33 14.43
C LEU A 218 -14.05 4.20 15.18
N GLY A 219 -15.26 4.48 15.66
CA GLY A 219 -16.08 3.49 16.35
C GLY A 219 -16.32 2.24 15.49
N PHE A 220 -16.20 1.06 16.10
CA PHE A 220 -16.35 -0.22 15.36
C PHE A 220 -17.71 -0.35 14.66
N GLY A 221 -18.78 0.20 15.22
CA GLY A 221 -20.11 0.23 14.59
C GLY A 221 -20.24 1.21 13.43
N SER A 222 -19.23 2.08 13.19
CA SER A 222 -19.22 3.04 12.08
C SER A 222 -18.55 2.50 10.83
N VAL A 223 -18.06 1.27 10.85
CA VAL A 223 -17.37 0.62 9.73
C VAL A 223 -17.78 -0.83 9.61
N ASP A 224 -18.24 -1.23 8.43
CA ASP A 224 -18.43 -2.63 8.08
C ASP A 224 -17.17 -3.18 7.40
N VAL A 225 -16.52 -4.15 8.03
CA VAL A 225 -15.30 -4.82 7.56
C VAL A 225 -15.59 -6.16 6.89
N ASN A 226 -16.86 -6.61 6.87
CA ASN A 226 -17.26 -7.89 6.30
C ASN A 226 -17.72 -7.77 4.83
N VAL A 227 -17.16 -6.86 4.09
CA VAL A 227 -17.54 -6.57 2.69
C VAL A 227 -16.84 -7.52 1.70
N HIS A 228 -15.56 -7.84 1.93
CA HIS A 228 -14.74 -8.63 1.00
C HIS A 228 -14.06 -9.80 1.74
N PRO A 229 -13.95 -11.01 1.12
CA PRO A 229 -13.32 -12.18 1.76
C PRO A 229 -11.90 -11.92 2.28
N ALA A 230 -11.08 -11.15 1.54
CA ALA A 230 -9.74 -10.76 1.96
C ALA A 230 -9.75 -9.64 3.02
N LYS A 231 -10.91 -9.10 3.39
CA LYS A 231 -11.09 -8.04 4.40
C LYS A 231 -10.27 -6.78 4.12
N THR A 232 -9.94 -6.54 2.86
CA THR A 232 -9.18 -5.36 2.42
C THR A 232 -10.08 -4.19 2.02
N GLU A 233 -11.38 -4.42 1.89
CA GLU A 233 -12.37 -3.40 1.58
C GLU A 233 -13.30 -3.24 2.77
N VAL A 234 -13.66 -2.01 3.06
CA VAL A 234 -14.58 -1.65 4.14
C VAL A 234 -15.61 -0.66 3.64
N LYS A 235 -16.78 -0.64 4.26
CA LYS A 235 -17.81 0.35 4.02
C LYS A 235 -17.94 1.23 5.26
N PHE A 236 -17.80 2.52 5.07
CA PHE A 236 -17.99 3.50 6.14
C PHE A 236 -19.45 3.94 6.21
N SER A 237 -19.98 4.12 7.42
CA SER A 237 -21.34 4.62 7.62
C SER A 237 -21.48 6.07 7.14
N ASP A 238 -20.41 6.87 7.29
CA ASP A 238 -20.35 8.27 6.81
C ASP A 238 -19.05 8.49 6.03
N GLU A 239 -19.11 8.22 4.73
CA GLU A 239 -17.96 8.36 3.84
C GLU A 239 -17.46 9.80 3.74
N LYS A 240 -18.36 10.78 3.85
CA LYS A 240 -17.99 12.19 3.76
C LYS A 240 -17.15 12.63 4.95
N LYS A 241 -17.53 12.25 6.18
CA LYS A 241 -16.73 12.57 7.37
C LYS A 241 -15.33 11.96 7.31
N VAL A 242 -15.23 10.71 6.83
CA VAL A 242 -13.94 10.02 6.69
C VAL A 242 -13.09 10.68 5.61
N PHE A 243 -13.70 11.04 4.48
CA PHE A 243 -13.01 11.77 3.41
C PHE A 243 -12.47 13.11 3.93
N ASP A 244 -13.32 13.92 4.55
CA ASP A 244 -12.97 15.25 5.06
C ASP A 244 -11.87 15.15 6.13
N ALA A 245 -11.95 14.18 7.05
CA ALA A 245 -10.93 13.97 8.08
C ALA A 245 -9.54 13.70 7.47
N VAL A 246 -9.46 12.79 6.49
CA VAL A 246 -8.20 12.45 5.83
C VAL A 246 -7.70 13.61 4.96
N TYR A 247 -8.60 14.27 4.22
CA TYR A 247 -8.26 15.42 3.39
C TYR A 247 -7.64 16.55 4.21
N TYR A 248 -8.31 16.97 5.29
CA TYR A 248 -7.81 18.08 6.11
C TYR A 248 -6.55 17.72 6.90
N ALA A 249 -6.41 16.48 7.38
CA ALA A 249 -5.18 16.03 8.02
C ALA A 249 -3.97 16.10 7.05
N ALA A 250 -4.14 15.61 5.82
CA ALA A 250 -3.11 15.69 4.80
C ALA A 250 -2.81 17.13 4.37
N LEU A 251 -3.84 17.96 4.17
CA LEU A 251 -3.71 19.36 3.79
C LEU A 251 -2.98 20.17 4.85
N SER A 252 -3.30 19.97 6.13
CA SER A 252 -2.65 20.63 7.25
C SER A 252 -1.15 20.31 7.33
N ALA A 253 -0.77 19.05 7.12
CA ALA A 253 0.63 18.63 7.05
C ALA A 253 1.40 19.36 5.93
N LEU A 254 0.80 19.49 4.75
CA LEU A 254 1.40 20.19 3.60
C LEU A 254 1.51 21.72 3.82
N GLN A 255 0.58 22.32 4.55
CA GLN A 255 0.62 23.73 4.90
C GLN A 255 1.69 24.02 5.96
N GLY A 256 1.86 23.13 6.94
CA GLY A 256 2.92 23.21 7.94
C GLY A 256 4.32 23.20 7.32
N GLU A 257 4.56 22.40 6.28
CA GLU A 257 5.81 22.40 5.52
C GLU A 257 6.07 23.75 4.85
N ARG A 258 5.05 24.36 4.24
CA ARG A 258 5.17 25.68 3.60
C ARG A 258 5.50 26.79 4.58
N SER A 259 4.96 26.75 5.77
CA SER A 259 5.20 27.75 6.80
C SER A 259 6.63 27.67 7.39
N THR A 260 7.23 26.48 7.38
CA THR A 260 8.63 26.30 7.82
C THR A 260 9.64 26.74 6.74
N ALA A 261 9.21 26.81 5.49
CA ALA A 261 10.02 27.30 4.37
C ALA A 261 9.98 28.83 4.20
N GLU A 262 9.24 29.57 5.04
CA GLU A 262 9.43 30.99 5.16
C GLU A 262 10.86 31.26 5.63
N VAL A 263 11.70 31.58 4.67
CA VAL A 263 13.02 32.15 4.93
C VAL A 263 12.80 33.29 5.89
N LYS A 264 13.12 33.13 7.17
CA LYS A 264 13.28 34.25 8.08
C LYS A 264 14.41 35.08 7.49
N LEU A 265 14.06 36.04 6.66
CA LEU A 265 14.91 37.17 6.35
C LEU A 265 15.13 37.84 7.71
N SER A 266 16.14 37.37 8.44
CA SER A 266 16.68 38.14 9.54
C SER A 266 16.95 39.50 8.93
N PRO A 267 16.47 40.60 9.52
CA PRO A 267 16.95 41.90 9.16
C PRO A 267 18.41 41.95 9.62
N GLY A 268 19.28 41.25 8.90
CA GLY A 268 20.69 41.50 8.93
C GLY A 268 20.81 42.97 8.52
N THR A 269 21.34 43.79 9.38
CA THR A 269 21.81 45.12 9.07
C THR A 269 22.83 45.02 7.93
N ALA A 270 22.35 44.70 6.74
CA ALA A 270 23.06 45.05 5.53
C ALA A 270 23.07 46.56 5.52
N LYS A 271 24.21 47.17 5.98
CA LYS A 271 24.51 48.54 5.66
C LYS A 271 24.25 48.65 4.17
N VAL A 272 23.16 49.32 3.81
CA VAL A 272 22.90 49.73 2.44
C VAL A 272 24.12 50.56 2.12
N ALA A 273 25.07 50.03 1.35
CA ALA A 273 26.14 50.79 0.79
C ALA A 273 25.45 51.87 -0.03
N GLU A 274 25.61 53.12 0.39
CA GLU A 274 25.11 54.26 -0.37
C GLU A 274 25.59 54.06 -1.81
N PRO A 275 24.73 54.19 -2.83
CA PRO A 275 25.15 54.05 -4.21
C PRO A 275 26.23 55.11 -4.44
N LYS A 276 27.45 54.67 -4.72
CA LYS A 276 28.54 55.58 -5.13
C LYS A 276 28.00 56.36 -6.31
N LYS A 277 27.88 57.68 -6.16
CA LYS A 277 27.34 58.63 -7.12
C LYS A 277 28.07 58.66 -8.47
N ASP A 278 29.11 57.85 -8.67
CA ASP A 278 29.97 57.81 -9.84
C ASP A 278 29.72 56.71 -10.84
N PHE A 279 28.61 55.94 -10.71
CA PHE A 279 28.36 54.79 -11.59
C PHE A 279 27.75 55.17 -12.96
N TYR A 280 27.24 56.39 -13.11
CA TYR A 280 26.81 56.95 -14.39
C TYR A 280 27.34 58.33 -14.58
N GLN A 281 28.57 58.46 -15.10
CA GLN A 281 28.99 59.72 -15.70
C GLN A 281 28.31 59.83 -17.06
N SER A 282 27.40 60.80 -17.23
CA SER A 282 26.86 61.14 -18.54
C SER A 282 28.00 61.73 -19.36
N MET A 283 28.53 60.96 -20.28
CA MET A 283 29.54 61.40 -21.23
C MET A 283 28.85 61.94 -22.48
N SER A 284 29.23 63.15 -22.92
CA SER A 284 28.67 63.69 -24.15
C SER A 284 29.06 62.84 -25.34
N ALA A 285 28.21 62.76 -26.39
CA ALA A 285 28.44 61.99 -27.58
C ALA A 285 29.78 62.29 -28.29
N GLU A 286 30.31 63.48 -28.12
CA GLU A 286 31.61 63.86 -28.64
C GLU A 286 32.76 63.20 -27.88
N LYS A 287 32.71 63.20 -26.53
CA LYS A 287 33.72 62.53 -25.70
C LYS A 287 33.70 61.02 -25.85
N PHE A 288 32.54 60.45 -26.21
CA PHE A 288 32.44 59.00 -26.51
C PHE A 288 33.12 58.64 -27.84
N ARG A 289 33.12 59.54 -28.82
CA ARG A 289 33.80 59.32 -30.12
C ARG A 289 35.32 59.52 -30.01
N ASP A 290 35.81 60.38 -29.16
CA ASP A 290 37.23 60.64 -28.99
C ASP A 290 37.96 59.60 -28.13
N ASN A 291 37.24 58.88 -27.27
CA ASN A 291 37.76 57.68 -26.61
C ASN A 291 37.69 56.48 -27.52
N GLY A 292 38.28 56.58 -28.69
CA GLY A 292 38.34 55.54 -29.68
C GLY A 292 38.82 54.22 -29.10
N TYR A 293 38.03 53.20 -29.33
CA TYR A 293 38.37 51.81 -29.11
C TYR A 293 39.71 51.48 -29.75
N LYS A 294 40.78 51.47 -28.99
CA LYS A 294 42.03 50.84 -29.38
C LYS A 294 41.81 49.33 -29.24
N ALA A 295 41.33 48.70 -30.29
CA ALA A 295 41.28 47.29 -30.40
C ALA A 295 42.69 46.71 -30.25
N ALA A 296 42.92 45.87 -29.26
CA ALA A 296 44.15 45.10 -29.14
C ALA A 296 44.26 44.18 -30.41
N PRO A 297 45.46 43.98 -30.96
CA PRO A 297 45.63 43.14 -32.14
C PRO A 297 45.28 41.68 -31.79
N GLY A 298 44.11 41.22 -32.23
CA GLY A 298 43.69 39.86 -32.15
C GLY A 298 44.44 38.98 -33.12
N LYS A 299 44.91 37.84 -32.64
CA LYS A 299 45.41 36.74 -33.51
C LYS A 299 44.34 36.34 -34.54
N PRO A 300 44.70 36.06 -35.78
CA PRO A 300 43.75 35.65 -36.80
C PRO A 300 43.10 34.29 -36.43
N ALA A 301 41.79 34.30 -36.30
CA ALA A 301 41.00 33.08 -36.13
C ALA A 301 40.97 32.32 -37.47
N ALA A 302 41.21 31.01 -37.39
CA ALA A 302 41.09 30.08 -38.51
C ALA A 302 39.63 30.04 -39.03
N PRO A 303 39.42 29.87 -40.35
CA PRO A 303 38.07 29.84 -40.89
C PRO A 303 37.32 28.59 -40.48
N LEU A 304 36.22 28.78 -39.79
CA LEU A 304 35.23 27.72 -39.56
C LEU A 304 34.52 27.40 -40.87
N SER A 305 34.78 26.23 -41.41
CA SER A 305 34.08 25.64 -42.55
C SER A 305 32.59 25.63 -42.28
N GLY A 306 31.83 26.12 -43.26
CA GLY A 306 30.40 26.31 -43.17
C GLY A 306 29.60 25.03 -43.00
N VAL A 307 28.78 25.01 -41.98
CA VAL A 307 27.59 24.21 -41.92
C VAL A 307 26.43 25.13 -42.31
N GLN A 308 26.02 25.01 -43.54
CA GLN A 308 24.79 25.62 -44.05
C GLN A 308 23.62 24.87 -43.44
N THR A 309 23.02 25.40 -42.39
CA THR A 309 21.70 24.98 -41.94
C THR A 309 20.66 25.57 -42.87
N ARG A 310 20.23 24.79 -43.88
CA ARG A 310 19.03 25.11 -44.67
C ARG A 310 17.82 25.01 -43.75
N LEU A 311 17.16 26.13 -43.51
CA LEU A 311 15.77 26.17 -43.01
C LEU A 311 14.88 25.52 -44.08
N PRO A 312 14.02 24.56 -43.74
CA PRO A 312 13.02 24.08 -44.66
C PRO A 312 11.93 25.13 -44.82
N GLU A 313 11.72 25.59 -46.06
CA GLU A 313 10.59 26.38 -46.48
C GLU A 313 9.27 25.65 -46.15
N SER A 314 8.41 26.29 -45.42
CA SER A 314 7.05 25.85 -45.16
C SER A 314 6.23 25.91 -46.45
N ARG A 315 5.95 24.76 -47.04
CA ARG A 315 4.86 24.61 -48.01
C ARG A 315 3.54 24.45 -47.26
N PRO A 316 2.46 25.08 -47.68
CA PRO A 316 1.12 24.85 -47.09
C PRO A 316 0.62 23.47 -47.52
N GLY A 317 0.79 22.47 -46.68
CA GLY A 317 0.26 21.15 -46.88
C GLY A 317 -1.12 21.07 -46.22
N THR A 318 -2.13 20.81 -47.04
CA THR A 318 -3.50 20.46 -46.72
C THR A 318 -3.56 19.45 -45.55
N ILE A 319 -4.21 19.84 -44.47
CA ILE A 319 -4.53 18.95 -43.34
C ILE A 319 -5.53 17.91 -43.85
N ARG A 320 -5.06 16.71 -44.17
CA ARG A 320 -5.91 15.53 -44.27
C ARG A 320 -6.08 14.99 -42.84
N GLN A 321 -7.29 15.14 -42.29
CA GLN A 321 -7.72 14.37 -41.16
C GLN A 321 -7.65 12.88 -41.52
N PRO A 322 -7.09 12.00 -40.65
CA PRO A 322 -7.30 10.58 -40.78
C PRO A 322 -8.72 10.27 -40.30
N GLU A 323 -9.62 9.96 -41.22
CA GLU A 323 -10.86 9.24 -40.92
C GLU A 323 -10.45 7.86 -40.37
N ALA A 324 -10.49 7.71 -39.05
CA ALA A 324 -10.48 6.41 -38.41
C ALA A 324 -11.85 5.77 -38.66
N ALA A 325 -11.93 4.98 -39.70
CA ALA A 325 -13.03 4.07 -39.96
C ALA A 325 -13.04 3.02 -38.82
N TYR A 326 -13.84 3.24 -37.80
CA TYR A 326 -14.24 2.18 -36.87
C TYR A 326 -15.21 1.28 -37.65
N ALA A 327 -14.73 0.20 -38.22
CA ALA A 327 -15.55 -0.90 -38.68
C ALA A 327 -16.17 -1.57 -37.45
N VAL A 328 -17.41 -1.21 -37.15
CA VAL A 328 -18.24 -1.93 -36.18
C VAL A 328 -18.64 -3.24 -36.85
N THR A 329 -17.93 -4.33 -36.54
CA THR A 329 -18.41 -5.67 -36.85
C THR A 329 -19.67 -5.94 -36.03
N PRO A 330 -20.82 -6.27 -36.66
CA PRO A 330 -22.02 -6.61 -35.91
C PRO A 330 -21.77 -7.91 -35.13
N ARG A 331 -21.87 -7.83 -33.78
CA ARG A 331 -21.86 -9.00 -32.92
C ARG A 331 -23.04 -9.90 -33.33
N ARG A 332 -22.73 -11.13 -33.72
CA ARG A 332 -23.72 -12.21 -33.87
C ARG A 332 -24.52 -12.33 -32.56
N PRO A 333 -25.84 -12.40 -32.61
CA PRO A 333 -26.63 -12.63 -31.40
C PRO A 333 -26.25 -13.99 -30.79
N VAL A 334 -25.91 -13.98 -29.51
CA VAL A 334 -25.71 -15.18 -28.72
C VAL A 334 -27.06 -15.86 -28.55
N PRO A 335 -27.23 -17.14 -28.95
CA PRO A 335 -28.47 -17.85 -28.70
C PRO A 335 -28.74 -17.96 -27.19
N PRO A 336 -30.01 -17.89 -26.75
CA PRO A 336 -30.37 -18.05 -25.36
C PRO A 336 -29.92 -19.43 -24.84
N PRO A 337 -29.52 -19.54 -23.54
CA PRO A 337 -29.12 -20.81 -22.98
C PRO A 337 -30.25 -21.84 -23.10
N ALA A 338 -29.92 -23.05 -23.59
CA ALA A 338 -30.84 -24.15 -23.71
C ALA A 338 -31.46 -24.50 -22.36
N ALA A 339 -32.77 -24.73 -22.35
CA ALA A 339 -33.50 -25.17 -21.18
C ALA A 339 -32.89 -26.48 -20.65
N PRO A 340 -32.80 -26.68 -19.32
CA PRO A 340 -32.26 -27.93 -18.77
C PRO A 340 -33.09 -29.12 -19.19
N ALA A 341 -32.40 -30.19 -19.65
CA ALA A 341 -33.03 -31.44 -20.03
C ALA A 341 -33.81 -32.06 -18.84
N PRO A 342 -34.95 -32.71 -19.08
CA PRO A 342 -35.71 -33.38 -18.02
C PRO A 342 -34.89 -34.51 -17.41
N ARG A 343 -34.84 -34.52 -16.07
CA ARG A 343 -34.17 -35.59 -15.29
C ARG A 343 -34.84 -36.92 -15.53
N PRO A 344 -34.09 -38.02 -15.68
CA PRO A 344 -34.69 -39.36 -15.73
C PRO A 344 -35.36 -39.69 -14.38
N ALA A 345 -36.59 -40.13 -14.46
CA ALA A 345 -37.36 -40.63 -13.31
C ALA A 345 -36.74 -41.94 -12.82
N GLY A 346 -36.26 -42.01 -11.58
CA GLY A 346 -35.94 -43.26 -10.96
C GLY A 346 -34.68 -43.36 -10.10
N GLU A 347 -34.26 -42.29 -9.40
CA GLU A 347 -33.28 -42.51 -8.31
C GLU A 347 -33.98 -42.45 -6.95
N ARG A 348 -33.96 -43.61 -6.25
CA ARG A 348 -34.41 -43.73 -4.87
C ARG A 348 -33.52 -42.84 -4.00
N ILE A 349 -34.13 -41.88 -3.29
CA ILE A 349 -33.48 -41.09 -2.25
C ILE A 349 -33.10 -42.07 -1.12
N ILE A 350 -31.82 -42.38 -1.00
CA ILE A 350 -31.26 -43.04 0.19
C ILE A 350 -31.13 -41.95 1.24
N ALA A 351 -31.83 -42.08 2.34
CA ALA A 351 -31.73 -41.19 3.47
C ALA A 351 -30.28 -41.17 3.98
N PRO A 352 -29.71 -39.99 4.32
CA PRO A 352 -28.35 -39.92 4.85
C PRO A 352 -28.27 -40.67 6.19
N ALA A 353 -27.19 -41.44 6.37
CA ALA A 353 -26.89 -42.11 7.62
C ALA A 353 -26.77 -41.08 8.76
N PRO A 354 -27.20 -41.42 10.00
CA PRO A 354 -27.08 -40.52 11.14
C PRO A 354 -25.61 -40.16 11.35
N ALA A 355 -25.37 -38.87 11.58
CA ALA A 355 -24.04 -38.34 11.85
C ALA A 355 -23.46 -39.01 13.11
N PRO A 356 -22.16 -39.36 13.15
CA PRO A 356 -21.53 -39.86 14.35
C PRO A 356 -21.64 -38.87 15.50
N ALA A 357 -21.91 -39.35 16.70
CA ALA A 357 -22.02 -38.52 17.91
C ALA A 357 -20.74 -37.73 18.11
N VAL A 358 -20.91 -36.43 18.23
CA VAL A 358 -19.79 -35.49 18.53
C VAL A 358 -19.32 -35.80 19.94
N PRO A 359 -18.03 -36.08 20.20
CA PRO A 359 -17.54 -36.28 21.55
C PRO A 359 -17.62 -34.96 22.31
N ASP A 360 -18.06 -35.05 23.56
CA ASP A 360 -18.25 -33.92 24.48
C ASP A 360 -16.87 -33.42 24.91
N PHE A 361 -16.42 -32.31 24.36
CA PHE A 361 -15.15 -31.65 24.76
C PHE A 361 -15.39 -30.73 25.94
N ARG A 362 -14.97 -31.15 27.13
CA ARG A 362 -14.83 -30.23 28.26
C ARG A 362 -13.67 -29.30 28.04
N VAL A 363 -13.96 -27.99 27.95
CA VAL A 363 -12.94 -26.95 27.98
C VAL A 363 -12.40 -26.89 29.43
N ILE A 364 -11.17 -27.35 29.63
CA ILE A 364 -10.41 -27.13 30.87
C ILE A 364 -9.43 -25.99 30.56
N GLY A 365 -9.67 -24.83 31.17
CA GLY A 365 -8.75 -23.70 31.14
C GLY A 365 -9.45 -22.36 31.09
N GLU A 366 -9.73 -21.76 32.24
CA GLU A 366 -9.86 -20.33 32.40
C GLU A 366 -8.48 -19.73 32.18
N ALA A 367 -8.31 -18.95 31.13
CA ALA A 367 -7.14 -18.10 30.98
C ALA A 367 -7.53 -16.68 31.38
N LEU A 368 -6.88 -16.17 32.40
CA LEU A 368 -6.80 -14.77 32.82
C LEU A 368 -6.28 -13.86 31.68
#